data_0ee4e8f5843b99d421fe5663b0f18d27
#
_entry.id   0ee4e8f5843b99d421fe5663b0f18d27
#
_cell.length_a   1.000
_cell.length_b   1.000
_cell.length_c   1.000
_cell.angle_alpha   90.00
_cell.angle_beta   90.00
_cell.angle_gamma   90.00
#
_symmetry.space_group_name_H-M   'P 1'
#
loop_
_entity.id
_entity.type
_entity.pdbx_description
1 polymer ?
#
loop_
_entity_poly.entity_id
_entity_poly.type
_entity_poly.pdbx_seq_one_letter_code
_entity_poly.pdbx_strand_id
1 'polypeptide(L)'
;QPLGRLLETKSINAVQLRALLLGIAQTLIRMEDYLLSEHQILLDPDYIYIDPESFQPGLCLLPGKNGSFPDEFSEFLQFLLGKADHQDKDAVVLIYGLYRESLKENYGLDNLLRWLMRDEGKAGEGPEKLLEEKEEYRSRSSSGRNGYPGKWDSQPEILDEEKGMSP
;
A
#
# COMPACT_ATOMS: atom_id res chain seq x y z
N GLN A 1 -16.81 10.58 6.31
CA GLN A 1 -16.87 11.72 5.41
C GLN A 1 -15.76 11.62 4.36
N PRO A 2 -16.02 11.90 3.06
CA PRO A 2 -14.98 11.95 2.05
C PRO A 2 -13.88 12.95 2.40
N LEU A 3 -12.62 12.55 2.21
CA LEU A 3 -11.45 13.37 2.52
C LEU A 3 -11.46 14.68 1.70
N GLY A 4 -11.76 14.57 0.41
CA GLY A 4 -11.84 15.73 -0.49
C GLY A 4 -12.79 16.79 0.05
N ARG A 5 -13.98 16.38 0.44
CA ARG A 5 -15.00 17.28 1.01
C ARG A 5 -14.60 17.88 2.36
N LEU A 6 -13.94 17.10 3.22
CA LEU A 6 -13.43 17.60 4.50
C LEU A 6 -12.38 18.69 4.30
N LEU A 7 -11.48 18.49 3.33
CA LEU A 7 -10.37 19.39 3.05
C LEU A 7 -10.71 20.55 2.08
N GLU A 8 -11.98 20.69 1.65
CA GLU A 8 -12.44 21.90 0.97
C GLU A 8 -12.43 23.12 1.89
N THR A 9 -12.77 22.90 3.15
CA THR A 9 -12.96 23.97 4.14
C THR A 9 -11.95 23.95 5.27
N LYS A 10 -11.16 22.90 5.41
CA LYS A 10 -10.18 22.71 6.48
C LYS A 10 -8.81 22.34 5.91
N SER A 11 -7.77 22.85 6.53
CA SER A 11 -6.40 22.37 6.31
C SER A 11 -6.11 21.15 7.17
N ILE A 12 -5.13 20.35 6.76
CA ILE A 12 -4.70 19.14 7.48
C ILE A 12 -3.38 19.41 8.23
N ASN A 13 -3.36 19.14 9.52
CA ASN A 13 -2.18 19.28 10.37
C ASN A 13 -1.30 18.01 10.37
N ALA A 14 -0.13 18.10 11.02
CA ALA A 14 0.84 17.00 11.08
C ALA A 14 0.27 15.72 11.72
N VAL A 15 -0.48 15.85 12.80
CA VAL A 15 -1.09 14.71 13.51
C VAL A 15 -2.09 14.00 12.60
N GLN A 16 -2.94 14.74 11.93
CA GLN A 16 -3.94 14.23 11.00
C GLN A 16 -3.29 13.59 9.76
N LEU A 17 -2.24 14.22 9.22
CA LEU A 17 -1.45 13.65 8.12
C LEU A 17 -0.84 12.32 8.49
N ARG A 18 -0.25 12.20 9.68
CA ARG A 18 0.32 10.94 10.17
C ARG A 18 -0.74 9.87 10.30
N ALA A 19 -1.86 10.17 10.95
CA ALA A 19 -2.94 9.22 11.14
C ALA A 19 -3.46 8.70 9.79
N LEU A 20 -3.66 9.59 8.82
CA LEU A 20 -4.08 9.25 7.46
C LEU A 20 -3.06 8.34 6.76
N LEU A 21 -1.80 8.73 6.74
CA LEU A 21 -0.75 7.99 6.03
C LEU A 21 -0.43 6.65 6.69
N LEU A 22 -0.44 6.58 8.01
CA LEU A 22 -0.31 5.31 8.75
C LEU A 22 -1.48 4.37 8.46
N GLY A 23 -2.70 4.90 8.43
CA GLY A 23 -3.89 4.10 8.08
C GLY A 23 -3.84 3.55 6.65
N ILE A 24 -3.31 4.33 5.70
CA ILE A 24 -3.06 3.84 4.33
C ILE A 24 -2.00 2.73 4.36
N ALA A 25 -0.88 2.93 5.05
CA ALA A 25 0.17 1.92 5.17
C ALA A 25 -0.34 0.62 5.80
N GLN A 26 -1.14 0.70 6.86
CA GLN A 26 -1.78 -0.46 7.49
C GLN A 26 -2.70 -1.21 6.53
N THR A 27 -3.46 -0.47 5.71
CA THR A 27 -4.33 -1.09 4.70
C THR A 27 -3.51 -1.82 3.64
N LEU A 28 -2.40 -1.23 3.16
CA LEU A 28 -1.49 -1.87 2.20
C LEU A 28 -0.90 -3.17 2.75
N ILE A 29 -0.49 -3.18 4.02
CA ILE A 29 0.03 -4.39 4.68
C ILE A 29 -1.05 -5.48 4.73
N ARG A 30 -2.27 -5.13 5.13
CA ARG A 30 -3.39 -6.08 5.17
C ARG A 30 -3.75 -6.62 3.78
N MET A 31 -3.64 -5.79 2.76
CA MET A 31 -3.87 -6.24 1.37
C MET A 31 -2.87 -7.30 0.94
N GLU A 32 -1.61 -7.18 1.33
CA GLU A 32 -0.59 -8.21 1.09
C GLU A 32 -1.01 -9.56 1.72
N ASP A 33 -1.59 -9.54 2.94
CA ASP A 33 -2.08 -10.74 3.63
C ASP A 33 -3.19 -11.47 2.85
N TYR A 34 -4.01 -10.72 2.12
CA TYR A 34 -5.09 -11.25 1.30
C TYR A 34 -4.70 -11.44 -0.18
N LEU A 35 -3.42 -11.31 -0.52
CA LEU A 35 -2.90 -11.38 -1.89
C LEU A 35 -3.57 -10.38 -2.84
N LEU A 36 -4.01 -9.25 -2.32
CA LEU A 36 -4.58 -8.15 -3.08
C LEU A 36 -3.48 -7.20 -3.55
N SER A 37 -3.59 -6.76 -4.80
CA SER A 37 -2.65 -5.80 -5.36
C SER A 37 -2.93 -4.37 -4.89
N GLU A 38 -1.90 -3.63 -4.54
CA GLU A 38 -1.98 -2.21 -4.20
C GLU A 38 -2.57 -1.34 -5.33
N HIS A 39 -2.46 -1.79 -6.59
CA HIS A 39 -3.06 -1.11 -7.74
C HIS A 39 -4.60 -1.06 -7.70
N GLN A 40 -5.22 -1.89 -6.88
CA GLN A 40 -6.68 -1.91 -6.71
C GLN A 40 -7.20 -0.82 -5.78
N ILE A 41 -6.33 -0.15 -5.04
CA ILE A 41 -6.74 0.98 -4.19
C ILE A 41 -7.12 2.17 -5.06
N LEU A 42 -8.23 2.78 -4.72
CA LEU A 42 -8.66 4.04 -5.31
C LEU A 42 -8.14 5.21 -4.44
N LEU A 43 -7.02 5.80 -4.85
CA LEU A 43 -6.38 6.92 -4.14
C LEU A 43 -6.93 8.28 -4.61
N ASP A 44 -8.23 8.37 -4.71
CA ASP A 44 -8.93 9.61 -5.01
C ASP A 44 -9.52 10.17 -3.71
N PRO A 45 -9.25 11.45 -3.36
CA PRO A 45 -9.75 12.07 -2.13
C PRO A 45 -11.27 12.00 -1.95
N ASP A 46 -12.04 11.92 -3.02
CA ASP A 46 -13.49 11.82 -2.95
C ASP A 46 -13.97 10.41 -2.57
N TYR A 47 -13.11 9.40 -2.74
CA TYR A 47 -13.38 8.00 -2.40
C TYR A 47 -12.61 7.48 -1.18
N ILE A 48 -11.81 8.35 -0.55
CA ILE A 48 -11.18 8.07 0.74
C ILE A 48 -12.08 8.62 1.84
N TYR A 49 -12.65 7.75 2.66
CA TYR A 49 -13.52 8.12 3.75
C TYR A 49 -12.73 8.26 5.05
N ILE A 50 -12.92 9.35 5.73
CA ILE A 50 -12.20 9.68 6.96
C ILE A 50 -13.16 9.70 8.14
N ASP A 51 -12.73 9.07 9.23
CA ASP A 51 -13.29 9.33 10.54
C ASP A 51 -12.85 10.74 11.00
N PRO A 52 -13.77 11.69 11.24
CA PRO A 52 -13.40 13.06 11.56
C PRO A 52 -12.63 13.23 12.88
N GLU A 53 -12.76 12.29 13.81
CA GLU A 53 -12.12 12.34 15.13
C GLU A 53 -10.71 11.75 15.10
N SER A 54 -10.58 10.53 14.58
CA SER A 54 -9.32 9.79 14.56
C SER A 54 -8.48 10.01 13.31
N PHE A 55 -9.06 10.58 12.26
CA PHE A 55 -8.46 10.70 10.92
C PHE A 55 -8.05 9.37 10.29
N GLN A 56 -8.62 8.27 10.77
CA GLN A 56 -8.41 6.95 10.19
C GLN A 56 -9.12 6.83 8.83
N PRO A 57 -8.40 6.40 7.78
CA PRO A 57 -8.98 6.26 6.45
C PRO A 57 -9.71 4.94 6.26
N GLY A 58 -10.86 4.99 5.58
CA GLY A 58 -11.47 3.87 4.90
C GLY A 58 -11.20 3.98 3.40
N LEU A 59 -10.53 2.99 2.83
CA LEU A 59 -10.14 2.97 1.43
C LEU A 59 -11.08 2.10 0.61
N CYS A 60 -11.39 2.55 -0.61
CA CYS A 60 -12.14 1.77 -1.57
C CYS A 60 -11.20 0.94 -2.45
N LEU A 61 -11.57 -0.32 -2.66
CA LEU A 61 -10.90 -1.21 -3.60
C LEU A 61 -11.75 -1.33 -4.86
N LEU A 62 -11.09 -1.20 -6.01
CA LEU A 62 -11.71 -1.39 -7.31
C LEU A 62 -11.05 -2.58 -8.02
N PRO A 63 -11.67 -3.78 -7.97
CA PRO A 63 -11.15 -4.96 -8.64
C PRO A 63 -11.01 -4.72 -10.14
N GLY A 64 -9.89 -5.16 -10.71
CA GLY A 64 -9.61 -4.97 -12.13
C GLY A 64 -9.13 -3.58 -12.54
N LYS A 65 -8.96 -2.65 -11.57
CA LYS A 65 -8.34 -1.37 -11.83
C LYS A 65 -6.88 -1.57 -12.27
N ASN A 66 -6.53 -0.96 -13.37
CA ASN A 66 -5.17 -0.88 -13.88
C ASN A 66 -4.63 0.52 -13.61
N GLY A 67 -3.37 0.61 -13.22
CA GLY A 67 -2.71 1.86 -12.94
C GLY A 67 -1.35 1.65 -12.29
N SER A 68 -0.61 2.73 -12.12
CA SER A 68 0.64 2.74 -11.38
C SER A 68 0.38 3.28 -9.98
N PHE A 69 0.47 2.43 -8.97
CA PHE A 69 0.34 2.86 -7.58
C PHE A 69 1.32 3.99 -7.21
N PRO A 70 2.61 3.94 -7.58
CA PRO A 70 3.54 5.03 -7.31
C PRO A 70 3.09 6.37 -7.88
N ASP A 71 2.58 6.39 -9.11
CA ASP A 71 2.12 7.62 -9.76
C ASP A 71 0.86 8.17 -9.09
N GLU A 72 -0.12 7.33 -8.83
CA GLU A 72 -1.35 7.71 -8.12
C GLU A 72 -1.06 8.19 -6.70
N PHE A 73 -0.12 7.56 -6.03
CA PHE A 73 0.29 7.95 -4.68
C PHE A 73 1.00 9.31 -4.69
N SER A 74 1.85 9.59 -5.68
CA SER A 74 2.47 10.91 -5.85
C SER A 74 1.43 12.01 -6.09
N GLU A 75 0.44 11.75 -6.93
CA GLU A 75 -0.67 12.68 -7.18
C GLU A 75 -1.49 12.93 -5.89
N PHE A 76 -1.74 11.89 -5.13
CA PHE A 76 -2.42 12.00 -3.84
C PHE A 76 -1.62 12.83 -2.82
N LEU A 77 -0.30 12.62 -2.74
CA LEU A 77 0.57 13.42 -1.88
C LEU A 77 0.64 14.89 -2.33
N GLN A 78 0.61 15.13 -3.64
CA GLN A 78 0.53 16.50 -4.18
C GLN A 78 -0.77 17.19 -3.78
N PHE A 79 -1.89 16.48 -3.81
CA PHE A 79 -3.15 16.98 -3.30
C PHE A 79 -3.06 17.35 -1.81
N LEU A 80 -2.51 16.46 -0.99
CA LEU A 80 -2.33 16.71 0.45
C LEU A 80 -1.38 17.90 0.72
N LEU A 81 -0.34 18.05 -0.09
CA LEU A 81 0.57 19.20 0.00
C LEU A 81 -0.17 20.53 -0.17
N GLY A 82 -1.12 20.59 -1.10
CA GLY A 82 -1.96 21.76 -1.31
C GLY A 82 -2.98 22.02 -0.20
N LYS A 83 -3.24 21.02 0.65
CA LYS A 83 -4.21 21.09 1.77
C LYS A 83 -3.55 21.14 3.14
N ALA A 84 -2.23 21.03 3.21
CA ALA A 84 -1.49 21.11 4.47
C ALA A 84 -1.66 22.46 5.15
N ASP A 85 -1.74 22.44 6.48
CA ASP A 85 -1.73 23.67 7.26
C ASP A 85 -0.35 24.33 7.19
N HIS A 86 -0.28 25.45 6.49
CA HIS A 86 0.98 26.20 6.31
C HIS A 86 1.50 26.84 7.61
N GLN A 87 0.69 26.93 8.63
CA GLN A 87 1.09 27.39 9.96
C GLN A 87 1.71 26.28 10.79
N ASP A 88 1.41 25.04 10.46
CA ASP A 88 2.03 23.83 11.05
C ASP A 88 3.29 23.44 10.26
N LYS A 89 4.44 23.84 10.77
CA LYS A 89 5.73 23.53 10.12
C LYS A 89 5.98 22.03 9.97
N ASP A 90 5.55 21.25 10.94
CA ASP A 90 5.71 19.79 10.92
C ASP A 90 4.86 19.17 9.81
N ALA A 91 3.65 19.69 9.58
CA ALA A 91 2.82 19.26 8.47
C ALA A 91 3.46 19.54 7.11
N VAL A 92 3.99 20.74 6.92
CA VAL A 92 4.64 21.14 5.66
C VAL A 92 5.89 20.29 5.40
N VAL A 93 6.75 20.13 6.40
CA VAL A 93 7.99 19.33 6.28
C VAL A 93 7.67 17.87 5.98
N LEU A 94 6.69 17.30 6.67
CA LEU A 94 6.27 15.91 6.49
C LEU A 94 5.76 15.67 5.06
N ILE A 95 4.78 16.44 4.64
CA ILE A 95 4.14 16.20 3.34
C ILE A 95 5.04 16.56 2.16
N TYR A 96 5.82 17.63 2.26
CA TYR A 96 6.76 18.02 1.22
C TYR A 96 7.87 16.99 1.04
N GLY A 97 8.41 16.49 2.14
CA GLY A 97 9.43 15.46 2.12
C GLY A 97 8.91 14.15 1.54
N LEU A 98 7.72 13.71 1.92
CA LEU A 98 7.07 12.52 1.35
C LEU A 98 6.80 12.67 -0.15
N TYR A 99 6.31 13.82 -0.56
CA TYR A 99 6.07 14.09 -1.98
C TYR A 99 7.36 13.99 -2.79
N ARG A 100 8.46 14.59 -2.31
CA ARG A 100 9.77 14.46 -2.96
C ARG A 100 10.27 13.03 -3.04
N GLU A 101 10.12 12.26 -1.95
CA GLU A 101 10.50 10.84 -1.95
C GLU A 101 9.65 10.01 -2.91
N SER A 102 8.36 10.34 -3.05
CA SER A 102 7.45 9.62 -3.96
C SER A 102 7.79 9.77 -5.44
N LEU A 103 8.56 10.80 -5.80
CA LEU A 103 9.03 11.02 -7.17
C LEU A 103 10.26 10.17 -7.54
N LYS A 104 10.88 9.50 -6.58
CA LYS A 104 12.00 8.60 -6.83
C LYS A 104 11.53 7.29 -7.45
N GLU A 105 12.39 6.71 -8.28
CA GLU A 105 12.14 5.38 -8.84
C GLU A 105 11.99 4.32 -7.73
N ASN A 106 11.13 3.35 -7.97
CA ASN A 106 10.86 2.25 -7.04
C ASN A 106 10.35 2.68 -5.66
N TYR A 107 9.63 3.80 -5.58
CA TYR A 107 8.97 4.21 -4.36
C TYR A 107 7.82 3.24 -4.02
N GLY A 108 7.76 2.82 -2.76
CA GLY A 108 6.75 1.90 -2.27
C GLY A 108 6.50 2.04 -0.77
N LEU A 109 5.78 1.07 -0.21
CA LEU A 109 5.39 1.06 1.20
C LEU A 109 6.58 1.18 2.16
N ASP A 110 7.71 0.54 1.86
CA ASP A 110 8.92 0.63 2.69
C ASP A 110 9.45 2.06 2.80
N ASN A 111 9.41 2.80 1.71
CA ASN A 111 9.84 4.20 1.67
C ASN A 111 8.89 5.07 2.49
N LEU A 112 7.59 4.86 2.37
CA LEU A 112 6.57 5.55 3.16
C LEU A 112 6.77 5.32 4.66
N LEU A 113 6.94 4.07 5.06
CA LEU A 113 7.14 3.71 6.46
C LEU A 113 8.43 4.33 7.03
N ARG A 114 9.56 4.26 6.30
CA ARG A 114 10.81 4.89 6.73
C ARG A 114 10.67 6.40 6.94
N TRP A 115 9.95 7.06 6.04
CA TRP A 115 9.74 8.48 6.15
C TRP A 115 8.90 8.85 7.37
N LEU A 116 7.82 8.12 7.60
CA LEU A 116 6.97 8.29 8.78
C LEU A 116 7.71 8.01 10.09
N MET A 117 8.69 7.11 10.08
CA MET A 117 9.53 6.79 11.25
C MET A 117 10.58 7.85 11.56
N ARG A 118 11.18 8.49 10.55
CA ARG A 118 12.24 9.50 10.76
C ARG A 118 11.81 10.65 11.67
N ASP A 119 10.53 10.93 11.67
CA ASP A 119 9.97 12.09 12.36
C ASP A 119 9.45 11.74 13.77
N GLU A 120 9.58 10.48 14.18
CA GLU A 120 9.06 9.99 15.48
C GLU A 120 9.98 10.16 16.68
N GLY A 121 10.93 11.06 16.65
CA GLY A 121 11.61 11.42 17.89
C GLY A 121 10.69 11.93 19.01
N LYS A 122 9.37 11.96 18.80
CA LYS A 122 8.40 12.59 19.72
C LYS A 122 7.04 11.93 19.95
N ALA A 123 6.68 10.79 19.34
CA ALA A 123 5.37 10.15 19.59
C ALA A 123 5.43 8.63 19.53
N GLY A 124 4.99 7.97 20.59
CA GLY A 124 5.09 6.54 20.77
C GLY A 124 4.12 5.69 19.91
N GLU A 125 4.47 4.41 19.81
CA GLU A 125 3.70 3.30 19.20
C GLU A 125 3.16 3.53 17.79
N GLY A 126 4.00 3.38 16.80
CA GLY A 126 3.44 3.42 15.44
C GLY A 126 4.22 2.60 14.43
N PRO A 127 5.20 3.16 13.72
CA PRO A 127 5.77 2.53 12.53
C PRO A 127 6.67 1.31 12.80
N GLU A 128 7.31 1.22 13.95
CA GLU A 128 8.11 0.04 14.31
C GLU A 128 7.26 -1.22 14.31
N LYS A 129 6.06 -1.14 14.86
CA LYS A 129 5.11 -2.26 14.92
C LYS A 129 4.66 -2.70 13.51
N LEU A 130 4.44 -1.73 12.62
CA LEU A 130 4.06 -2.01 11.23
C LEU A 130 5.21 -2.65 10.44
N LEU A 131 6.46 -2.26 10.71
CA LEU A 131 7.63 -2.88 10.09
C LEU A 131 7.86 -4.29 10.65
N GLU A 132 7.70 -4.50 11.94
CA GLU A 132 7.78 -5.82 12.56
C GLU A 132 6.71 -6.76 11.98
N GLU A 133 5.46 -6.30 11.85
CA GLU A 133 4.38 -7.06 11.21
C GLU A 133 4.73 -7.43 9.76
N LYS A 134 5.31 -6.49 9.00
CA LYS A 134 5.73 -6.74 7.62
C LYS A 134 6.90 -7.71 7.52
N GLU A 135 7.89 -7.60 8.39
CA GLU A 135 9.03 -8.53 8.44
C GLU A 135 8.60 -9.92 8.91
N GLU A 136 7.74 -10.00 9.89
CA GLU A 136 7.17 -11.26 10.35
C GLU A 136 6.35 -11.94 9.25
N TYR A 137 5.57 -11.19 8.49
CA TYR A 137 4.86 -11.71 7.33
C TYR A 137 5.81 -12.23 6.26
N ARG A 138 6.87 -11.49 5.91
CA ARG A 138 7.88 -11.92 4.94
C ARG A 138 8.59 -13.19 5.38
N SER A 139 8.90 -13.31 6.66
CA SER A 139 9.55 -14.52 7.21
C SER A 139 8.63 -15.74 7.17
N ARG A 140 7.33 -15.56 7.43
CA ARG A 140 6.32 -16.63 7.32
C ARG A 140 6.11 -17.06 5.86
N SER A 141 6.06 -16.12 4.92
CA SER A 141 5.88 -16.43 3.50
C SER A 141 7.10 -17.09 2.86
N SER A 142 8.31 -16.81 3.34
CA SER A 142 9.53 -17.46 2.88
C SER A 142 9.73 -18.88 3.45
N SER A 143 9.21 -19.13 4.65
CA SER A 143 9.24 -20.44 5.30
C SER A 143 8.27 -21.46 4.69
N GLY A 144 7.24 -21.00 3.98
CA GLY A 144 6.23 -21.85 3.35
C GLY A 144 6.60 -22.42 1.99
N ARG A 145 7.76 -22.10 1.43
CA ARG A 145 8.17 -22.56 0.10
C ARG A 145 8.93 -23.89 0.05
N ASN A 146 9.17 -24.54 1.18
CA ASN A 146 9.79 -25.86 1.23
C ASN A 146 8.79 -26.93 1.65
N GLY A 147 7.90 -27.31 0.76
CA GLY A 147 6.95 -28.37 1.10
C GLY A 147 5.90 -28.73 0.06
N TYR A 148 6.24 -28.64 -1.23
CA TYR A 148 5.50 -29.42 -2.21
C TYR A 148 6.36 -30.62 -2.62
N PRO A 149 6.01 -31.84 -2.21
CA PRO A 149 6.56 -33.01 -2.85
C PRO A 149 5.94 -33.05 -4.25
N GLY A 150 6.72 -32.62 -5.22
CA GLY A 150 6.39 -32.79 -6.61
C GLY A 150 6.22 -34.26 -6.92
N LYS A 151 5.04 -34.67 -7.22
CA LYS A 151 4.73 -35.89 -7.92
C LYS A 151 3.62 -35.63 -8.90
N TRP A 152 3.98 -34.96 -9.97
CA TRP A 152 3.24 -35.01 -11.21
C TRP A 152 4.16 -35.56 -12.29
N ASP A 153 4.74 -36.76 -12.02
CA ASP A 153 5.25 -37.65 -13.05
C ASP A 153 4.15 -38.64 -13.36
N SER A 154 3.33 -38.28 -14.29
CA SER A 154 2.52 -39.20 -15.06
C SER A 154 2.45 -38.63 -16.47
N GLN A 155 3.48 -38.87 -17.21
CA GLN A 155 3.39 -38.84 -18.67
C GLN A 155 2.38 -39.92 -19.11
N PRO A 156 1.38 -39.58 -19.90
CA PRO A 156 0.63 -40.59 -20.60
C PRO A 156 1.55 -41.19 -21.66
N GLU A 157 1.83 -42.47 -21.52
CA GLU A 157 2.42 -43.27 -22.58
C GLU A 157 1.57 -43.13 -23.84
N ILE A 158 2.16 -42.57 -24.87
CA ILE A 158 1.63 -42.63 -26.22
C ILE A 158 1.81 -44.04 -26.67
N LEU A 159 0.75 -44.84 -26.69
CA LEU A 159 0.71 -46.11 -27.38
C LEU A 159 0.70 -45.82 -28.88
N ASP A 160 1.84 -46.03 -29.51
CA ASP A 160 1.96 -46.19 -30.94
C ASP A 160 1.23 -47.48 -31.34
N GLU A 161 0.02 -47.35 -31.78
CA GLU A 161 -0.63 -48.36 -32.58
C GLU A 161 -0.26 -48.17 -34.06
N GLU A 162 0.86 -48.69 -34.44
CA GLU A 162 1.10 -49.03 -35.82
C GLU A 162 0.18 -50.18 -36.20
N LYS A 163 -0.90 -49.90 -36.86
CA LYS A 163 -1.58 -50.88 -37.66
C LYS A 163 -1.16 -50.76 -39.10
N GLY A 164 -0.23 -51.62 -39.43
CA GLY A 164 0.05 -51.96 -40.82
C GLY A 164 -1.21 -52.49 -41.47
N MET A 165 -1.69 -51.76 -42.45
CA MET A 165 -2.64 -52.28 -43.43
C MET A 165 -1.83 -52.74 -44.61
N SER A 166 -1.74 -54.00 -44.80
CA SER A 166 -1.39 -54.65 -46.07
C SER A 166 -2.66 -55.12 -46.77
N PRO A 167 -2.67 -55.14 -48.07
CA PRO A 167 -3.79 -55.10 -48.99
C PRO A 167 -4.73 -56.20 -48.98
#